data_3e96b101027916f7c487409a6a1d6347
#
_entry.id   3e96b101027916f7c487409a6a1d6347
#
_cell.length_a   1.000
_cell.length_b   1.000
_cell.length_c   1.000
_cell.angle_alpha   90.00
_cell.angle_beta   90.00
_cell.angle_gamma   90.00
#
_symmetry.space_group_name_H-M   'P 1'
#
loop_
_entity.id
_entity.type
_entity.pdbx_description
1 polymer ?
#
loop_
_entity_poly.entity_id
_entity_poly.type
_entity_poly.pdbx_seq_one_letter_code
_entity_poly.pdbx_strand_id
1 'polypeptide(L)'
;MFGRLLSRRAQAGPGTLAPCWYADDVAGQTRWTLELTGDDLAQLDRALVAVKRSQLPLLSVGRADFPLPTLGPKIAAMAAAADRQPGFGLLTGVPVHRYTEGDLRLVYWGLGRHLGVPVPQDATGHLLRPADATRVDFHSGGSDVTALLVGDEERTVSLVSTGAVYNEVVLRRPDLALRMFDTFHSDRSCEQTSGERPHRPATLGCWSEGRLSLRYDRRDIERAQCHLDVPRLKRADIELFDLIDEVAASPILRHDVHLAAGDLLLVNNYDVLHRLGTASAAADGRLLRLWLTLRGGRALPQTFTWPTPTYGDSGGRGGVTPCDAVHRTHRRPEALAATH
;
A
#
# COMPACT_ATOMS: atom_id res chain seq x y z
N MET A 1 -38.60 -10.59 -35.17
CA MET A 1 -37.49 -11.58 -35.05
C MET A 1 -36.21 -10.77 -34.84
N PHE A 2 -35.98 -10.31 -33.60
CA PHE A 2 -34.80 -9.50 -33.22
C PHE A 2 -33.73 -10.42 -32.65
N GLY A 3 -32.68 -10.58 -33.47
CA GLY A 3 -31.52 -11.38 -33.09
C GLY A 3 -30.78 -10.76 -31.89
N ARG A 4 -30.58 -11.55 -30.83
CA ARG A 4 -29.69 -11.25 -29.72
C ARG A 4 -28.27 -11.08 -30.25
N LEU A 5 -27.81 -9.84 -30.39
CA LEU A 5 -26.40 -9.52 -30.38
C LEU A 5 -25.87 -9.79 -28.95
N LEU A 6 -25.38 -10.98 -28.73
CA LEU A 6 -24.48 -11.27 -27.62
C LEU A 6 -23.21 -10.44 -27.83
N SER A 7 -23.13 -9.29 -27.19
CA SER A 7 -21.86 -8.56 -27.06
C SER A 7 -20.89 -9.50 -26.36
N ARG A 8 -19.97 -10.11 -27.10
CA ARG A 8 -18.72 -10.63 -26.55
C ARG A 8 -18.07 -9.44 -25.85
N ARG A 9 -18.13 -9.37 -24.52
CA ARG A 9 -17.26 -8.48 -23.75
C ARG A 9 -15.84 -8.82 -24.22
N ALA A 10 -15.20 -7.86 -24.90
CA ALA A 10 -13.78 -7.98 -25.24
C ALA A 10 -13.06 -8.34 -23.94
N GLN A 11 -12.28 -9.40 -23.96
CA GLN A 11 -11.57 -9.87 -22.78
C GLN A 11 -10.57 -8.78 -22.40
N ALA A 12 -10.71 -8.16 -21.23
CA ALA A 12 -9.83 -7.10 -20.79
C ALA A 12 -8.38 -7.63 -20.70
N GLY A 13 -7.46 -6.90 -21.29
CA GLY A 13 -6.06 -7.33 -21.40
C GLY A 13 -5.16 -6.20 -21.92
N PRO A 14 -3.85 -6.48 -22.12
CA PRO A 14 -2.92 -5.50 -22.65
C PRO A 14 -3.43 -4.81 -23.91
N GLY A 15 -3.35 -3.47 -23.96
CA GLY A 15 -3.86 -2.65 -25.06
C GLY A 15 -5.34 -2.27 -24.97
N THR A 16 -6.11 -2.80 -24.01
CA THR A 16 -7.49 -2.35 -23.73
C THR A 16 -7.49 -1.34 -22.59
N LEU A 17 -8.40 -0.35 -22.65
CA LEU A 17 -8.49 0.65 -21.59
C LEU A 17 -8.93 0.02 -20.25
N ALA A 18 -8.32 0.48 -19.16
CA ALA A 18 -8.63 0.06 -17.81
C ALA A 18 -9.71 0.97 -17.17
N PRO A 19 -10.54 0.44 -16.27
CA PRO A 19 -11.35 1.28 -15.38
C PRO A 19 -10.43 2.21 -14.58
N CYS A 20 -10.77 3.50 -14.52
CA CYS A 20 -9.96 4.51 -13.85
C CYS A 20 -10.85 5.65 -13.32
N TRP A 21 -10.22 6.58 -12.62
CA TRP A 21 -10.78 7.88 -12.25
C TRP A 21 -9.77 8.98 -12.59
N TYR A 22 -10.27 10.19 -12.83
CA TYR A 22 -9.52 11.42 -12.99
C TYR A 22 -9.74 12.31 -11.76
N ALA A 23 -8.94 13.36 -11.59
CA ALA A 23 -9.00 14.21 -10.40
C ALA A 23 -10.42 14.71 -10.08
N ASP A 24 -11.17 15.16 -11.10
CA ASP A 24 -12.54 15.67 -10.94
C ASP A 24 -13.55 14.58 -10.55
N ASP A 25 -13.29 13.32 -10.88
CA ASP A 25 -14.19 12.21 -10.52
C ASP A 25 -14.21 11.92 -9.01
N VAL A 26 -13.16 12.32 -8.29
CA VAL A 26 -13.02 12.09 -6.84
C VAL A 26 -13.03 13.36 -6.03
N ALA A 27 -12.82 14.52 -6.66
CA ALA A 27 -12.84 15.81 -5.98
C ALA A 27 -14.20 16.09 -5.31
N GLY A 28 -14.16 16.56 -4.07
CA GLY A 28 -15.36 16.88 -3.31
C GLY A 28 -16.25 15.70 -2.89
N GLN A 29 -15.87 14.47 -3.21
CA GLN A 29 -16.60 13.28 -2.79
C GLN A 29 -16.12 12.80 -1.42
N THR A 30 -17.07 12.42 -0.55
CA THR A 30 -16.79 11.93 0.82
C THR A 30 -17.08 10.45 1.01
N ARG A 31 -17.54 9.75 -0.04
CA ARG A 31 -17.91 8.33 0.02
C ARG A 31 -16.78 7.37 0.43
N TRP A 32 -15.55 7.83 0.31
CA TRP A 32 -14.34 7.11 0.70
C TRP A 32 -13.80 7.56 2.07
N THR A 33 -14.53 8.45 2.78
CA THR A 33 -14.16 8.96 4.10
C THR A 33 -14.97 8.27 5.19
N LEU A 34 -14.31 7.82 6.23
CA LEU A 34 -14.86 7.33 7.48
C LEU A 34 -14.50 8.31 8.59
N GLU A 35 -15.45 9.12 9.01
CA GLU A 35 -15.29 10.03 10.15
C GLU A 35 -15.58 9.29 11.45
N LEU A 36 -14.67 9.40 12.43
CA LEU A 36 -14.84 8.79 13.74
C LEU A 36 -15.85 9.57 14.58
N THR A 37 -16.86 8.85 15.08
CA THR A 37 -17.86 9.38 16.01
C THR A 37 -17.36 9.34 17.45
N GLY A 38 -18.05 10.03 18.37
CA GLY A 38 -17.76 9.94 19.81
C GLY A 38 -17.76 8.51 20.36
N ASP A 39 -18.68 7.66 19.87
CA ASP A 39 -18.74 6.25 20.26
C ASP A 39 -17.55 5.47 19.72
N ASP A 40 -17.08 5.77 18.52
CA ASP A 40 -15.88 5.16 17.93
C ASP A 40 -14.63 5.55 18.74
N LEU A 41 -14.52 6.82 19.12
CA LEU A 41 -13.42 7.31 19.99
C LEU A 41 -13.44 6.62 21.37
N ALA A 42 -14.61 6.46 21.96
CA ALA A 42 -14.75 5.74 23.23
C ALA A 42 -14.33 4.26 23.11
N GLN A 43 -14.49 3.62 21.93
CA GLN A 43 -13.97 2.27 21.69
C GLN A 43 -12.45 2.27 21.59
N LEU A 44 -11.83 3.23 20.89
CA LEU A 44 -10.37 3.37 20.83
C LEU A 44 -9.76 3.53 22.22
N ASP A 45 -10.34 4.42 23.06
CA ASP A 45 -9.84 4.64 24.43
C ASP A 45 -9.95 3.37 25.28
N ARG A 46 -11.07 2.63 25.20
CA ARG A 46 -11.23 1.35 25.93
C ARG A 46 -10.23 0.29 25.44
N ALA A 47 -10.04 0.17 24.13
CA ALA A 47 -9.08 -0.79 23.55
C ALA A 47 -7.65 -0.46 23.95
N LEU A 48 -7.27 0.82 23.95
CA LEU A 48 -5.96 1.28 24.39
C LEU A 48 -5.72 0.91 25.87
N VAL A 49 -6.71 1.17 26.75
CA VAL A 49 -6.61 0.81 28.18
C VAL A 49 -6.45 -0.71 28.35
N ALA A 50 -7.19 -1.51 27.58
CA ALA A 50 -7.12 -2.97 27.65
C ALA A 50 -5.71 -3.48 27.26
N VAL A 51 -5.16 -2.98 26.15
CA VAL A 51 -3.79 -3.35 25.69
C VAL A 51 -2.73 -2.91 26.69
N LYS A 52 -2.82 -1.72 27.26
CA LYS A 52 -1.86 -1.25 28.26
C LYS A 52 -1.87 -2.14 29.53
N ARG A 53 -3.04 -2.63 29.94
CA ARG A 53 -3.17 -3.57 31.06
C ARG A 53 -2.58 -4.94 30.77
N SER A 54 -2.67 -5.41 29.52
CA SER A 54 -2.13 -6.73 29.12
C SER A 54 -0.60 -6.76 29.08
N GLN A 55 0.07 -5.61 29.06
CA GLN A 55 1.51 -5.46 28.93
C GLN A 55 2.14 -6.23 27.75
N LEU A 56 1.35 -6.54 26.75
CA LEU A 56 1.84 -7.19 25.53
C LEU A 56 2.81 -6.27 24.76
N PRO A 57 3.92 -6.81 24.24
CA PRO A 57 4.73 -6.06 23.29
C PRO A 57 3.91 -5.59 22.09
N LEU A 58 4.16 -4.37 21.58
CA LEU A 58 3.38 -3.75 20.49
C LEU A 58 3.09 -4.74 19.34
N LEU A 59 4.10 -5.41 18.82
CA LEU A 59 3.98 -6.30 17.66
C LEU A 59 3.24 -7.62 17.98
N SER A 60 3.08 -7.97 19.26
CA SER A 60 2.31 -9.13 19.70
C SER A 60 0.82 -8.84 19.85
N VAL A 61 0.43 -7.54 19.84
CA VAL A 61 -0.98 -7.14 19.92
C VAL A 61 -1.70 -7.57 18.66
N GLY A 62 -2.65 -8.49 18.81
CA GLY A 62 -3.53 -8.94 17.73
C GLY A 62 -4.85 -8.17 17.70
N ARG A 63 -5.70 -8.49 16.71
CA ARG A 63 -7.03 -7.90 16.59
C ARG A 63 -7.91 -8.15 17.83
N ALA A 64 -7.79 -9.32 18.45
CA ALA A 64 -8.55 -9.67 19.64
C ALA A 64 -8.11 -8.89 20.88
N ASP A 65 -6.82 -8.51 20.96
CA ASP A 65 -6.27 -7.75 22.07
C ASP A 65 -6.60 -6.25 21.99
N PHE A 66 -7.01 -5.77 20.78
CA PHE A 66 -7.47 -4.41 20.52
C PHE A 66 -8.92 -4.43 20.00
N PRO A 67 -9.92 -4.73 20.85
CA PRO A 67 -11.28 -4.98 20.42
C PRO A 67 -12.00 -3.68 20.00
N LEU A 68 -12.52 -3.66 18.77
CA LEU A 68 -13.31 -2.58 18.19
C LEU A 68 -14.64 -3.16 17.69
N PRO A 69 -15.62 -3.42 18.56
CA PRO A 69 -16.81 -4.21 18.22
C PRO A 69 -17.66 -3.59 17.12
N THR A 70 -17.82 -2.27 17.08
CA THR A 70 -18.57 -1.58 16.02
C THR A 70 -17.68 -0.83 15.04
N LEU A 71 -16.56 -0.26 15.48
CA LEU A 71 -15.62 0.44 14.61
C LEU A 71 -14.82 -0.54 13.73
N GLY A 72 -14.42 -1.71 14.27
CA GLY A 72 -13.65 -2.70 13.53
C GLY A 72 -14.31 -3.16 12.23
N PRO A 73 -15.61 -3.49 12.19
CA PRO A 73 -16.34 -3.75 10.95
C PRO A 73 -16.34 -2.60 9.96
N LYS A 74 -16.47 -1.32 10.42
CA LYS A 74 -16.42 -0.15 9.54
C LYS A 74 -15.04 -0.01 8.89
N ILE A 75 -13.96 -0.17 9.67
CA ILE A 75 -12.57 -0.15 9.18
C ILE A 75 -12.32 -1.28 8.17
N ALA A 76 -12.78 -2.50 8.47
CA ALA A 76 -12.63 -3.63 7.56
C ALA A 76 -13.41 -3.40 6.24
N ALA A 77 -14.59 -2.78 6.30
CA ALA A 77 -15.37 -2.40 5.13
C ALA A 77 -14.63 -1.34 4.29
N MET A 78 -14.01 -0.33 4.92
CA MET A 78 -13.18 0.67 4.25
C MET A 78 -11.98 0.01 3.54
N ALA A 79 -11.29 -0.91 4.20
CA ALA A 79 -10.17 -1.65 3.61
C ALA A 79 -10.61 -2.50 2.40
N ALA A 80 -11.76 -3.18 2.50
CA ALA A 80 -12.33 -3.94 1.39
C ALA A 80 -12.81 -3.02 0.24
N ALA A 81 -13.30 -1.83 0.55
CA ALA A 81 -13.68 -0.83 -0.45
C ALA A 81 -12.45 -0.27 -1.18
N ALA A 82 -11.33 -0.10 -0.49
CA ALA A 82 -10.07 0.34 -1.09
C ALA A 82 -9.49 -0.68 -2.09
N ASP A 83 -9.91 -1.96 -2.05
CA ASP A 83 -9.58 -2.93 -3.13
C ASP A 83 -10.46 -2.78 -4.37
N ARG A 84 -11.20 -1.67 -4.48
CA ARG A 84 -12.05 -1.30 -5.61
C ARG A 84 -11.80 0.18 -5.94
N GLN A 85 -12.58 0.74 -6.88
CA GLN A 85 -12.52 2.18 -7.16
C GLN A 85 -13.06 3.01 -5.97
N PRO A 86 -12.37 4.07 -5.55
CA PRO A 86 -11.22 4.72 -6.21
C PRO A 86 -9.84 4.15 -5.84
N GLY A 87 -9.72 3.10 -5.05
CA GLY A 87 -8.44 2.51 -4.65
C GLY A 87 -7.80 3.17 -3.43
N PHE A 88 -8.52 4.03 -2.70
CA PHE A 88 -8.07 4.64 -1.46
C PHE A 88 -9.24 4.89 -0.50
N GLY A 89 -8.92 5.12 0.76
CA GLY A 89 -9.88 5.47 1.80
C GLY A 89 -9.24 6.36 2.85
N LEU A 90 -10.04 7.20 3.50
CA LEU A 90 -9.62 8.14 4.53
C LEU A 90 -10.42 7.90 5.81
N LEU A 91 -9.73 7.66 6.93
CA LEU A 91 -10.33 7.69 8.25
C LEU A 91 -9.87 8.97 8.94
N THR A 92 -10.82 9.76 9.41
CA THR A 92 -10.56 11.07 10.04
C THR A 92 -10.93 11.10 11.51
N GLY A 93 -10.24 11.96 12.27
CA GLY A 93 -10.63 12.28 13.64
C GLY A 93 -9.95 11.43 14.71
N VAL A 94 -8.84 10.74 14.45
CA VAL A 94 -8.03 10.14 15.52
C VAL A 94 -7.46 11.25 16.39
N PRO A 95 -7.74 11.28 17.73
CA PRO A 95 -7.37 12.42 18.59
C PRO A 95 -5.89 12.33 19.01
N VAL A 96 -4.98 12.46 18.06
CA VAL A 96 -3.53 12.28 18.24
C VAL A 96 -2.93 13.17 19.33
N HIS A 97 -3.48 14.36 19.53
CA HIS A 97 -3.08 15.30 20.58
C HIS A 97 -3.35 14.80 22.01
N ARG A 98 -4.21 13.79 22.18
CA ARG A 98 -4.55 13.18 23.48
C ARG A 98 -3.61 12.01 23.82
N TYR A 99 -2.82 11.53 22.89
CA TYR A 99 -2.01 10.33 23.06
C TYR A 99 -0.53 10.68 23.25
N THR A 100 0.15 9.96 24.14
CA THR A 100 1.61 9.91 24.12
C THR A 100 2.08 9.22 22.83
N GLU A 101 3.35 9.36 22.47
CA GLU A 101 3.90 8.66 21.31
C GLU A 101 3.71 7.15 21.37
N GLY A 102 3.92 6.55 22.54
CA GLY A 102 3.69 5.12 22.76
C GLY A 102 2.22 4.72 22.59
N ASP A 103 1.30 5.54 23.12
CA ASP A 103 -0.14 5.31 22.99
C ASP A 103 -0.59 5.46 21.53
N LEU A 104 -0.10 6.48 20.81
CA LEU A 104 -0.39 6.66 19.39
C LEU A 104 0.07 5.47 18.55
N ARG A 105 1.27 4.94 18.83
CA ARG A 105 1.78 3.72 18.16
C ARG A 105 0.90 2.50 18.43
N LEU A 106 0.39 2.34 19.67
CA LEU A 106 -0.54 1.26 20.04
C LEU A 106 -1.89 1.42 19.32
N VAL A 107 -2.46 2.63 19.31
CA VAL A 107 -3.73 2.93 18.61
C VAL A 107 -3.57 2.66 17.11
N TYR A 108 -2.52 3.20 16.50
CA TYR A 108 -2.28 3.02 15.07
C TYR A 108 -2.04 1.56 14.69
N TRP A 109 -1.28 0.82 15.51
CA TRP A 109 -1.10 -0.61 15.33
C TRP A 109 -2.43 -1.37 15.44
N GLY A 110 -3.23 -1.07 16.45
CA GLY A 110 -4.56 -1.67 16.65
C GLY A 110 -5.48 -1.43 15.45
N LEU A 111 -5.57 -0.18 14.96
CA LEU A 111 -6.30 0.16 13.73
C LEU A 111 -5.78 -0.65 12.53
N GLY A 112 -4.46 -0.74 12.37
CA GLY A 112 -3.82 -1.53 11.32
C GLY A 112 -4.22 -3.01 11.34
N ARG A 113 -4.37 -3.61 12.52
CA ARG A 113 -4.82 -5.01 12.69
C ARG A 113 -6.26 -5.24 12.23
N HIS A 114 -7.10 -4.20 12.26
CA HIS A 114 -8.45 -4.25 11.71
C HIS A 114 -8.48 -3.95 10.21
N LEU A 115 -7.55 -3.17 9.66
CA LEU A 115 -7.40 -2.91 8.24
C LEU A 115 -6.90 -4.14 7.46
N GLY A 116 -5.89 -4.84 7.99
CA GLY A 116 -5.26 -5.95 7.30
C GLY A 116 -4.24 -6.71 8.14
N VAL A 117 -3.31 -7.37 7.49
CA VAL A 117 -2.19 -8.07 8.11
C VAL A 117 -0.92 -7.26 7.86
N PRO A 118 -0.28 -6.68 8.90
CA PRO A 118 0.98 -5.98 8.73
C PRO A 118 2.08 -6.90 8.21
N VAL A 119 2.85 -6.38 7.26
CA VAL A 119 4.01 -7.06 6.66
C VAL A 119 5.27 -6.23 6.86
N PRO A 120 6.45 -6.86 6.94
CA PRO A 120 7.72 -6.16 7.13
C PRO A 120 8.02 -5.18 6.00
N GLN A 121 8.60 -4.04 6.36
CA GLN A 121 8.93 -2.96 5.43
C GLN A 121 10.43 -2.92 5.10
N ASP A 122 11.24 -3.76 5.73
CA ASP A 122 12.67 -3.89 5.49
C ASP A 122 13.21 -5.24 5.99
N ALA A 123 14.48 -5.52 5.66
CA ALA A 123 15.17 -6.76 6.04
C ALA A 123 15.37 -6.93 7.58
N THR A 124 15.21 -5.88 8.36
CA THR A 124 15.26 -5.95 9.82
C THR A 124 13.91 -6.32 10.45
N GLY A 125 12.86 -6.44 9.62
CA GLY A 125 11.52 -6.87 10.05
C GLY A 125 10.65 -5.79 10.65
N HIS A 126 10.97 -4.51 10.45
CA HIS A 126 10.14 -3.43 10.96
C HIS A 126 8.75 -3.44 10.31
N LEU A 127 7.71 -3.56 11.12
CA LEU A 127 6.31 -3.54 10.68
C LEU A 127 5.70 -2.13 10.73
N LEU A 128 6.15 -1.28 11.66
CA LEU A 128 5.72 0.10 11.85
C LEU A 128 6.91 1.05 11.69
N ARG A 129 6.85 1.95 10.71
CA ARG A 129 7.96 2.89 10.40
C ARG A 129 7.43 4.31 10.17
N PRO A 130 8.28 5.33 10.34
CA PRO A 130 8.05 6.62 9.70
C PRO A 130 7.99 6.44 8.17
N ALA A 131 7.13 7.19 7.50
CA ALA A 131 7.16 7.28 6.05
C ALA A 131 8.42 8.06 5.60
N ASP A 132 8.97 7.70 4.44
CA ASP A 132 10.12 8.38 3.86
C ASP A 132 9.66 9.70 3.22
N ALA A 133 9.84 10.81 3.94
CA ALA A 133 9.48 12.15 3.48
C ALA A 133 10.31 12.62 2.26
N THR A 134 11.40 11.92 1.91
CA THR A 134 12.22 12.25 0.72
C THR A 134 11.65 11.64 -0.57
N ARG A 135 10.61 10.79 -0.48
CA ARG A 135 9.93 10.19 -1.62
C ARG A 135 8.94 11.18 -2.23
N VAL A 136 9.44 12.01 -3.15
CA VAL A 136 8.66 13.04 -3.85
C VAL A 136 8.20 12.60 -5.25
N ASP A 137 8.61 11.41 -5.70
CA ASP A 137 8.20 10.76 -6.94
C ASP A 137 6.93 9.92 -6.74
N PHE A 138 6.12 9.78 -7.79
CA PHE A 138 4.99 8.87 -7.77
C PHE A 138 5.46 7.42 -7.78
N HIS A 139 4.98 6.63 -6.82
CA HIS A 139 5.37 5.23 -6.68
C HIS A 139 4.26 4.38 -6.04
N SER A 140 4.43 3.07 -6.13
CA SER A 140 3.64 2.07 -5.40
C SER A 140 4.38 1.61 -4.15
N GLY A 141 3.66 1.31 -3.08
CA GLY A 141 4.24 0.65 -1.90
C GLY A 141 4.49 -0.85 -2.12
N GLY A 142 5.20 -1.46 -1.17
CA GLY A 142 5.65 -2.87 -1.23
C GLY A 142 4.63 -3.91 -0.74
N SER A 143 3.33 -3.57 -0.64
CA SER A 143 2.28 -4.46 -0.14
C SER A 143 0.96 -4.22 -0.89
N ASP A 144 -0.14 -4.88 -0.49
CA ASP A 144 -1.45 -4.61 -1.09
C ASP A 144 -1.87 -3.16 -0.85
N VAL A 145 -1.76 -2.70 0.39
CA VAL A 145 -2.13 -1.34 0.77
C VAL A 145 -1.06 -0.71 1.67
N THR A 146 -0.88 0.58 1.49
CA THR A 146 -0.11 1.44 2.39
C THR A 146 -1.10 2.23 3.26
N ALA A 147 -0.94 2.17 4.57
CA ALA A 147 -1.64 3.04 5.51
C ALA A 147 -0.67 4.13 6.00
N LEU A 148 -1.14 5.38 6.03
CA LEU A 148 -0.38 6.56 6.45
C LEU A 148 -1.17 7.31 7.52
N LEU A 149 -0.65 7.40 8.74
CA LEU A 149 -1.27 8.19 9.83
C LEU A 149 -0.46 9.46 10.08
N VAL A 150 -1.12 10.60 10.02
CA VAL A 150 -0.52 11.91 10.36
C VAL A 150 -0.55 12.10 11.87
N GLY A 151 0.62 12.25 12.47
CA GLY A 151 0.77 12.33 13.93
C GLY A 151 0.68 13.76 14.51
N ASP A 152 1.04 14.79 13.76
CA ASP A 152 1.17 16.16 14.30
C ASP A 152 0.88 17.26 13.27
N GLU A 153 1.58 17.32 12.16
CA GLU A 153 1.45 18.40 11.17
C GLU A 153 0.66 17.96 9.95
N GLU A 154 -0.05 18.91 9.34
CA GLU A 154 -0.77 18.68 8.08
C GLU A 154 0.17 18.21 6.98
N ARG A 155 -0.34 17.29 6.16
CA ARG A 155 0.40 16.71 5.02
C ARG A 155 -0.47 16.70 3.78
N THR A 156 0.16 16.90 2.64
CA THR A 156 -0.49 16.65 1.36
C THR A 156 0.06 15.36 0.77
N VAL A 157 -0.83 14.47 0.34
CA VAL A 157 -0.48 13.26 -0.41
C VAL A 157 -1.16 13.37 -1.77
N SER A 158 -0.36 13.33 -2.83
CA SER A 158 -0.88 13.30 -4.21
C SER A 158 -1.17 11.86 -4.60
N LEU A 159 -2.33 11.61 -5.15
CA LEU A 159 -2.81 10.32 -5.63
C LEU A 159 -3.09 10.39 -7.13
N VAL A 160 -2.83 9.30 -7.86
CA VAL A 160 -3.21 9.16 -9.26
C VAL A 160 -3.66 7.72 -9.54
N SER A 161 -4.75 7.58 -10.30
CA SER A 161 -5.23 6.26 -10.71
C SER A 161 -4.22 5.59 -11.65
N THR A 162 -3.77 4.37 -11.29
CA THR A 162 -2.90 3.57 -12.18
C THR A 162 -3.59 3.25 -13.51
N GLY A 163 -4.91 3.05 -13.48
CA GLY A 163 -5.70 2.86 -14.69
C GLY A 163 -5.70 4.09 -15.59
N ALA A 164 -5.76 5.31 -15.01
CA ALA A 164 -5.69 6.55 -15.81
C ALA A 164 -4.29 6.72 -16.41
N VAL A 165 -3.23 6.50 -15.64
CA VAL A 165 -1.84 6.54 -16.14
C VAL A 165 -1.65 5.54 -17.28
N TYR A 166 -2.09 4.30 -17.10
CA TYR A 166 -2.02 3.26 -18.12
C TYR A 166 -2.78 3.67 -19.40
N ASN A 167 -4.01 4.18 -19.26
CA ASN A 167 -4.83 4.60 -20.40
C ASN A 167 -4.17 5.72 -21.19
N GLU A 168 -3.56 6.70 -20.53
CA GLU A 168 -2.81 7.78 -21.19
C GLU A 168 -1.60 7.24 -21.96
N VAL A 169 -0.87 6.27 -21.37
CA VAL A 169 0.24 5.60 -22.08
C VAL A 169 -0.28 4.85 -23.32
N VAL A 170 -1.39 4.10 -23.21
CA VAL A 170 -2.01 3.39 -24.34
C VAL A 170 -2.41 4.36 -25.46
N LEU A 171 -2.99 5.51 -25.10
CA LEU A 171 -3.47 6.50 -26.08
C LEU A 171 -2.34 7.26 -26.74
N ARG A 172 -1.30 7.64 -26.02
CA ARG A 172 -0.18 8.45 -26.52
C ARG A 172 0.91 7.62 -27.20
N ARG A 173 1.23 6.48 -26.61
CA ARG A 173 2.34 5.62 -27.04
C ARG A 173 1.97 4.14 -26.86
N PRO A 174 1.08 3.60 -27.73
CA PRO A 174 0.65 2.19 -27.63
C PRO A 174 1.81 1.19 -27.75
N ASP A 175 2.90 1.57 -28.43
CA ASP A 175 4.12 0.80 -28.49
C ASP A 175 4.81 0.64 -27.14
N LEU A 176 4.75 1.66 -26.29
CA LEU A 176 5.32 1.63 -24.93
C LEU A 176 4.37 0.95 -23.93
N ALA A 177 3.06 1.02 -24.13
CA ALA A 177 2.08 0.44 -23.22
C ALA A 177 2.29 -1.07 -23.02
N LEU A 178 2.64 -1.80 -24.08
CA LEU A 178 2.92 -3.24 -24.00
C LEU A 178 4.15 -3.55 -23.18
N ARG A 179 5.13 -2.63 -23.13
CA ARG A 179 6.35 -2.79 -22.34
C ARG A 179 6.09 -2.79 -20.84
N MET A 180 4.97 -2.24 -20.37
CA MET A 180 4.58 -2.32 -18.95
C MET A 180 4.42 -3.78 -18.47
N PHE A 181 4.28 -4.72 -19.39
CA PHE A 181 4.17 -6.16 -19.11
C PHE A 181 5.48 -6.92 -19.34
N ASP A 182 6.55 -6.23 -19.76
CA ASP A 182 7.90 -6.78 -19.81
C ASP A 182 8.48 -6.90 -18.39
N THR A 183 9.49 -7.75 -18.25
CA THR A 183 10.19 -7.92 -16.96
C THR A 183 11.22 -6.82 -16.77
N PHE A 184 11.09 -6.09 -15.68
CA PHE A 184 12.09 -5.17 -15.15
C PHE A 184 12.70 -5.74 -13.87
N HIS A 185 13.80 -5.16 -13.43
CA HIS A 185 14.44 -5.53 -12.17
C HIS A 185 14.39 -4.36 -11.21
N SER A 186 13.97 -4.61 -9.97
CA SER A 186 13.98 -3.63 -8.89
C SER A 186 15.09 -3.93 -7.90
N ASP A 187 15.79 -2.91 -7.44
CA ASP A 187 16.84 -3.02 -6.42
C ASP A 187 16.25 -3.44 -5.06
N ARG A 188 16.96 -4.33 -4.38
CA ARG A 188 16.63 -4.83 -3.04
C ARG A 188 17.83 -4.79 -2.10
N SER A 189 18.87 -4.04 -2.44
CA SER A 189 20.14 -4.06 -1.69
C SER A 189 19.97 -3.81 -0.20
N CYS A 190 18.93 -3.04 0.18
CA CYS A 190 18.56 -2.80 1.58
C CYS A 190 17.55 -3.81 2.15
N GLU A 191 17.08 -4.77 1.36
CA GLU A 191 15.98 -5.68 1.69
C GLU A 191 16.37 -7.15 1.57
N GLN A 192 17.57 -7.45 1.06
CA GLN A 192 18.00 -8.82 0.80
C GLN A 192 18.45 -9.53 2.10
N THR A 193 18.12 -10.82 2.19
CA THR A 193 18.73 -11.72 3.16
C THR A 193 20.01 -12.35 2.60
N SER A 194 20.82 -12.94 3.47
CA SER A 194 22.05 -13.64 3.04
C SER A 194 21.74 -14.73 2.02
N GLY A 195 22.42 -14.69 0.88
CA GLY A 195 22.24 -15.66 -0.21
C GLY A 195 21.15 -15.29 -1.24
N GLU A 196 20.36 -14.24 -1.02
CA GLU A 196 19.42 -13.72 -2.01
C GLU A 196 20.10 -12.74 -2.98
N ARG A 197 19.56 -12.61 -4.19
CA ARG A 197 20.03 -11.59 -5.15
C ARG A 197 19.63 -10.20 -4.66
N PRO A 198 20.49 -9.17 -4.86
CA PRO A 198 20.20 -7.79 -4.47
C PRO A 198 19.14 -7.11 -5.35
N HIS A 199 18.59 -7.82 -6.31
CA HIS A 199 17.52 -7.35 -7.18
C HIS A 199 16.52 -8.47 -7.45
N ARG A 200 15.32 -8.11 -7.88
CA ARG A 200 14.28 -9.07 -8.27
C ARG A 200 13.59 -8.67 -9.56
N PRO A 201 13.28 -9.65 -10.43
CA PRO A 201 12.50 -9.41 -11.63
C PRO A 201 11.02 -9.28 -11.27
N ALA A 202 10.31 -8.33 -11.90
CA ALA A 202 8.86 -8.17 -11.85
C ALA A 202 8.38 -7.39 -13.08
N THR A 203 7.13 -7.60 -13.47
CA THR A 203 6.46 -6.75 -14.46
C THR A 203 5.90 -5.50 -13.77
N LEU A 204 5.78 -4.38 -14.51
CA LEU A 204 5.11 -3.19 -13.95
C LEU A 204 3.60 -3.40 -13.87
N GLY A 205 3.01 -4.06 -14.85
CA GLY A 205 1.58 -4.31 -14.93
C GLY A 205 1.23 -5.78 -15.05
N CYS A 206 0.04 -6.12 -14.60
CA CYS A 206 -0.61 -7.40 -14.91
C CYS A 206 -2.11 -7.22 -15.06
N TRP A 207 -2.71 -8.07 -15.91
CA TRP A 207 -4.15 -8.24 -15.97
C TRP A 207 -4.53 -9.55 -15.31
N SER A 208 -5.40 -9.49 -14.32
CA SER A 208 -5.95 -10.65 -13.63
C SER A 208 -7.45 -10.45 -13.42
N GLU A 209 -8.25 -11.46 -13.77
CA GLU A 209 -9.71 -11.42 -13.64
C GLU A 209 -10.38 -10.17 -14.25
N GLY A 210 -9.81 -9.67 -15.37
CA GLY A 210 -10.31 -8.48 -16.06
C GLY A 210 -9.97 -7.14 -15.37
N ARG A 211 -9.05 -7.13 -14.41
CA ARG A 211 -8.56 -5.94 -13.71
C ARG A 211 -7.07 -5.72 -13.99
N LEU A 212 -6.72 -4.47 -14.26
CA LEU A 212 -5.33 -4.04 -14.28
C LEU A 212 -4.84 -3.89 -12.84
N SER A 213 -3.62 -4.35 -12.60
CA SER A 213 -2.82 -4.00 -11.42
C SER A 213 -1.49 -3.46 -11.92
N LEU A 214 -1.09 -2.30 -11.39
CA LEU A 214 0.17 -1.66 -11.77
C LEU A 214 1.01 -1.42 -10.52
N ARG A 215 2.32 -1.70 -10.63
CA ARG A 215 3.33 -1.35 -9.62
C ARG A 215 4.44 -0.60 -10.31
N TYR A 216 4.76 0.55 -9.79
CA TYR A 216 5.77 1.42 -10.36
C TYR A 216 6.65 2.00 -9.28
N ASP A 217 7.94 1.82 -9.43
CA ASP A 217 8.97 2.44 -8.62
C ASP A 217 10.21 2.64 -9.49
N ARG A 218 10.26 3.78 -10.18
CA ARG A 218 11.35 4.14 -11.10
C ARG A 218 12.70 4.13 -10.40
N ARG A 219 12.75 4.68 -9.20
CA ARG A 219 13.98 4.79 -8.42
C ARG A 219 14.62 3.43 -8.16
N ASP A 220 13.81 2.45 -7.77
CA ASP A 220 14.32 1.11 -7.48
C ASP A 220 14.69 0.35 -8.77
N ILE A 221 13.99 0.62 -9.88
CA ILE A 221 14.34 0.05 -11.19
C ILE A 221 15.67 0.62 -11.71
N GLU A 222 15.86 1.93 -11.64
CA GLU A 222 17.11 2.58 -12.07
C GLU A 222 18.27 2.19 -11.16
N ARG A 223 18.06 2.08 -9.84
CA ARG A 223 19.09 1.61 -8.90
C ARG A 223 19.53 0.18 -9.18
N ALA A 224 18.64 -0.70 -9.62
CA ALA A 224 19.00 -2.07 -10.01
C ALA A 224 20.03 -2.12 -11.13
N GLN A 225 20.21 -1.04 -11.91
CA GLN A 225 21.21 -0.97 -12.97
C GLN A 225 22.67 -0.94 -12.46
N CYS A 226 22.90 -0.80 -11.15
CA CYS A 226 24.24 -0.96 -10.56
C CYS A 226 24.70 -2.43 -10.55
N HIS A 227 23.77 -3.39 -10.64
CA HIS A 227 24.10 -4.81 -10.63
C HIS A 227 24.46 -5.30 -12.04
N LEU A 228 25.58 -6.05 -12.15
CA LEU A 228 26.14 -6.48 -13.45
C LEU A 228 25.28 -7.51 -14.17
N ASP A 229 24.52 -8.31 -13.43
CA ASP A 229 23.65 -9.37 -13.94
C ASP A 229 22.23 -8.88 -14.27
N VAL A 230 21.94 -7.59 -14.07
CA VAL A 230 20.68 -6.97 -14.47
C VAL A 230 20.75 -6.51 -15.92
N PRO A 231 19.78 -6.92 -16.77
CA PRO A 231 19.68 -6.42 -18.14
C PRO A 231 19.59 -4.89 -18.18
N ARG A 232 20.35 -4.27 -19.08
CA ARG A 232 20.36 -2.82 -19.20
C ARG A 232 19.04 -2.29 -19.74
N LEU A 233 18.57 -1.19 -19.15
CA LEU A 233 17.41 -0.46 -19.63
C LEU A 233 17.68 0.04 -21.06
N LYS A 234 16.70 -0.16 -21.92
CA LYS A 234 16.71 0.33 -23.30
C LYS A 234 16.18 1.76 -23.33
N ARG A 235 16.44 2.47 -24.40
CA ARG A 235 15.88 3.82 -24.61
C ARG A 235 14.35 3.84 -24.48
N ALA A 236 13.66 2.86 -25.04
CA ALA A 236 12.20 2.75 -24.94
C ALA A 236 11.69 2.51 -23.50
N ASP A 237 12.52 1.93 -22.62
CA ASP A 237 12.18 1.78 -21.20
C ASP A 237 12.22 3.14 -20.48
N ILE A 238 13.25 3.92 -20.77
CA ILE A 238 13.37 5.30 -20.23
C ILE A 238 12.25 6.19 -20.75
N GLU A 239 11.94 6.12 -22.06
CA GLU A 239 10.81 6.85 -22.65
C GLU A 239 9.47 6.48 -22.00
N LEU A 240 9.29 5.19 -21.65
CA LEU A 240 8.10 4.75 -20.90
C LEU A 240 8.05 5.36 -19.50
N PHE A 241 9.17 5.35 -18.77
CA PHE A 241 9.22 5.90 -17.41
C PHE A 241 9.02 7.42 -17.42
N ASP A 242 9.63 8.13 -18.37
CA ASP A 242 9.43 9.57 -18.54
C ASP A 242 7.95 9.90 -18.80
N LEU A 243 7.28 9.10 -19.64
CA LEU A 243 5.87 9.29 -19.94
C LEU A 243 4.97 8.97 -18.72
N ILE A 244 5.26 7.91 -17.96
CA ILE A 244 4.53 7.59 -16.73
C ILE A 244 4.64 8.74 -15.73
N ASP A 245 5.86 9.27 -15.50
CA ASP A 245 6.11 10.35 -14.55
C ASP A 245 5.43 11.66 -15.00
N GLU A 246 5.49 11.99 -16.30
CA GLU A 246 4.80 13.15 -16.88
C GLU A 246 3.28 13.05 -16.66
N VAL A 247 2.72 11.90 -17.02
CA VAL A 247 1.27 11.66 -16.94
C VAL A 247 0.81 11.68 -15.49
N ALA A 248 1.54 11.02 -14.58
CA ALA A 248 1.21 10.98 -13.16
C ALA A 248 1.27 12.38 -12.49
N ALA A 249 2.14 13.26 -12.99
CA ALA A 249 2.24 14.63 -12.50
C ALA A 249 1.14 15.56 -13.04
N SER A 250 0.38 15.14 -14.07
CA SER A 250 -0.66 15.96 -14.71
C SER A 250 -1.77 16.36 -13.71
N PRO A 251 -2.14 17.65 -13.62
CA PRO A 251 -3.22 18.13 -12.77
C PRO A 251 -4.59 17.49 -13.07
N ILE A 252 -4.80 17.02 -14.29
CA ILE A 252 -6.06 16.37 -14.71
C ILE A 252 -6.21 14.98 -14.06
N LEU A 253 -5.08 14.30 -13.81
CA LEU A 253 -5.08 12.96 -13.22
C LEU A 253 -4.86 12.99 -11.71
N ARG A 254 -4.07 13.97 -11.24
CA ARG A 254 -3.59 14.06 -9.87
C ARG A 254 -4.65 14.63 -8.93
N HIS A 255 -5.00 13.86 -7.91
CA HIS A 255 -5.83 14.30 -6.80
C HIS A 255 -4.97 14.50 -5.55
N ASP A 256 -4.95 15.73 -5.03
CA ASP A 256 -4.21 16.08 -3.83
C ASP A 256 -5.14 15.95 -2.61
N VAL A 257 -4.79 15.03 -1.69
CA VAL A 257 -5.50 14.82 -0.42
C VAL A 257 -4.76 15.58 0.67
N HIS A 258 -5.46 16.54 1.30
CA HIS A 258 -4.95 17.27 2.45
C HIS A 258 -5.31 16.51 3.72
N LEU A 259 -4.31 16.07 4.44
CA LEU A 259 -4.44 15.26 5.65
C LEU A 259 -4.13 16.14 6.85
N ALA A 260 -5.09 16.25 7.78
CA ALA A 260 -4.89 16.87 9.08
C ALA A 260 -4.24 15.89 10.08
N ALA A 261 -3.75 16.42 11.20
CA ALA A 261 -3.29 15.58 12.31
C ALA A 261 -4.42 14.65 12.79
N GLY A 262 -4.15 13.36 12.85
CA GLY A 262 -5.11 12.32 13.18
C GLY A 262 -5.81 11.68 11.98
N ASP A 263 -5.53 12.12 10.77
CA ASP A 263 -6.03 11.47 9.56
C ASP A 263 -5.19 10.25 9.20
N LEU A 264 -5.88 9.18 8.82
CA LEU A 264 -5.28 7.93 8.33
C LEU A 264 -5.74 7.70 6.89
N LEU A 265 -4.79 7.81 5.96
CA LEU A 265 -4.99 7.51 4.55
C LEU A 265 -4.60 6.07 4.26
N LEU A 266 -5.51 5.34 3.61
CA LEU A 266 -5.27 3.99 3.09
C LEU A 266 -5.18 4.05 1.57
N VAL A 267 -4.09 3.53 0.98
CA VAL A 267 -3.85 3.55 -0.47
C VAL A 267 -3.62 2.13 -0.97
N ASN A 268 -4.40 1.69 -1.95
CA ASN A 268 -4.17 0.43 -2.66
C ASN A 268 -3.04 0.62 -3.67
N ASN A 269 -1.94 -0.10 -3.47
CA ASN A 269 -0.72 0.05 -4.25
C ASN A 269 -0.79 -0.51 -5.68
N TYR A 270 -1.89 -1.13 -6.05
CA TYR A 270 -2.12 -1.67 -7.41
C TYR A 270 -3.01 -0.76 -8.25
N ASP A 271 -3.86 0.04 -7.61
CA ASP A 271 -4.84 0.91 -8.27
C ASP A 271 -4.44 2.39 -8.21
N VAL A 272 -3.49 2.74 -7.31
CA VAL A 272 -3.10 4.14 -7.06
C VAL A 272 -1.59 4.26 -6.90
N LEU A 273 -0.96 5.14 -7.67
CA LEU A 273 0.36 5.67 -7.36
C LEU A 273 0.20 6.86 -6.41
N HIS A 274 1.13 6.98 -5.47
CA HIS A 274 1.11 8.08 -4.52
C HIS A 274 2.48 8.73 -4.38
N ARG A 275 2.48 10.00 -3.99
CA ARG A 275 3.69 10.71 -3.56
C ARG A 275 3.39 11.58 -2.36
N LEU A 276 4.35 11.73 -1.48
CA LEU A 276 4.26 12.69 -0.39
C LEU A 276 4.58 14.08 -0.94
N GLY A 277 3.80 15.08 -0.56
CA GLY A 277 4.15 16.48 -0.79
C GLY A 277 5.44 16.81 -0.03
N THR A 278 6.18 17.82 -0.52
CA THR A 278 7.37 18.32 0.16
C THR A 278 6.96 18.80 1.56
N ALA A 279 7.50 18.14 2.59
CA ALA A 279 7.36 18.64 3.94
C ALA A 279 8.14 19.97 4.08
N SER A 280 7.64 20.88 4.92
CA SER A 280 8.47 22.00 5.38
C SER A 280 9.76 21.42 5.98
N ALA A 281 10.91 22.04 5.69
CA ALA A 281 12.23 21.60 6.16
C ALA A 281 12.34 21.52 7.71
N ALA A 282 11.36 22.08 8.43
CA ALA A 282 11.25 22.01 9.89
C ALA A 282 10.39 20.85 10.39
N ALA A 283 9.77 20.08 9.50
CA ALA A 283 8.81 19.07 9.85
C ALA A 283 9.47 17.69 9.92
N ASP A 284 10.07 17.36 11.05
CA ASP A 284 10.26 15.98 11.55
C ASP A 284 8.90 15.32 11.87
N GLY A 285 7.84 15.81 11.19
CA GLY A 285 6.47 15.47 11.44
C GLY A 285 6.24 13.96 11.36
N ARG A 286 5.58 13.42 12.38
CA ARG A 286 5.30 12.01 12.55
C ARG A 286 4.28 11.51 11.54
N LEU A 287 4.74 11.17 10.34
CA LEU A 287 3.95 10.40 9.39
C LEU A 287 4.28 8.92 9.60
N LEU A 288 3.38 8.19 10.24
CA LEU A 288 3.56 6.76 10.50
C LEU A 288 3.05 5.95 9.31
N ARG A 289 3.80 4.88 8.95
CA ARG A 289 3.47 4.01 7.83
C ARG A 289 3.34 2.54 8.27
N LEU A 290 2.28 1.89 7.78
CA LEU A 290 2.12 0.43 7.79
C LEU A 290 1.98 -0.06 6.36
N TRP A 291 2.62 -1.18 6.06
CA TRP A 291 2.32 -2.00 4.89
C TRP A 291 1.42 -3.16 5.32
N LEU A 292 0.33 -3.35 4.59
CA LEU A 292 -0.69 -4.31 4.94
C LEU A 292 -1.03 -5.21 3.75
N THR A 293 -1.21 -6.49 4.02
CA THR A 293 -1.86 -7.42 3.09
C THR A 293 -3.34 -7.49 3.42
N LEU A 294 -4.20 -7.37 2.41
CA LEU A 294 -5.64 -7.45 2.60
C LEU A 294 -6.10 -8.91 2.70
N ARG A 295 -6.99 -9.19 3.63
CA ARG A 295 -7.65 -10.49 3.73
C ARG A 295 -8.63 -10.63 2.58
N GLY A 296 -8.47 -11.67 1.75
CA GLY A 296 -9.29 -11.88 0.56
C GLY A 296 -9.05 -10.86 -0.57
N GLY A 297 -7.87 -10.21 -0.57
CA GLY A 297 -7.44 -9.32 -1.66
C GLY A 297 -7.37 -10.05 -3.00
N ARG A 298 -7.30 -9.27 -4.10
CA ARG A 298 -7.33 -9.78 -5.48
C ARG A 298 -6.29 -10.86 -5.76
N ALA A 299 -6.62 -11.83 -6.61
CA ALA A 299 -5.66 -12.80 -7.13
C ALA A 299 -4.66 -12.09 -8.07
N LEU A 300 -3.38 -12.35 -7.87
CA LEU A 300 -2.30 -11.77 -8.68
C LEU A 300 -1.36 -12.88 -9.18
N PRO A 301 -0.87 -12.81 -10.44
CA PRO A 301 0.07 -13.77 -10.97
C PRO A 301 1.41 -13.74 -10.21
N GLN A 302 2.08 -14.89 -10.10
CA GLN A 302 3.39 -14.98 -9.45
C GLN A 302 4.46 -14.11 -10.14
N THR A 303 4.33 -13.87 -11.44
CA THR A 303 5.24 -13.01 -12.22
C THR A 303 5.12 -11.53 -11.82
N PHE A 304 4.02 -11.14 -11.24
CA PHE A 304 3.75 -9.78 -10.77
C PHE A 304 3.99 -9.63 -9.26
N THR A 305 3.69 -10.67 -8.49
CA THR A 305 3.97 -10.72 -7.07
C THR A 305 5.29 -11.44 -6.83
N TRP A 306 6.01 -11.04 -5.81
CA TRP A 306 7.09 -11.84 -5.29
C TRP A 306 6.62 -12.60 -4.05
N PRO A 307 6.97 -13.90 -3.98
CA PRO A 307 6.69 -14.67 -2.79
C PRO A 307 7.53 -14.07 -1.64
N THR A 308 6.86 -13.72 -0.57
CA THR A 308 7.49 -13.46 0.73
C THR A 308 7.13 -14.60 1.66
N PRO A 309 7.97 -14.94 2.63
CA PRO A 309 7.58 -15.89 3.67
C PRO A 309 6.27 -15.44 4.30
N THR A 310 5.43 -16.41 4.62
CA THR A 310 4.14 -16.12 5.26
C THR A 310 4.39 -15.46 6.60
N TYR A 311 3.97 -14.19 6.72
CA TYR A 311 4.00 -13.45 7.96
C TYR A 311 2.60 -13.51 8.59
N GLY A 312 2.45 -14.33 9.62
CA GLY A 312 1.13 -14.61 10.19
C GLY A 312 0.16 -15.08 9.10
N ASP A 313 -1.00 -14.44 9.00
CA ASP A 313 -2.04 -14.75 8.01
C ASP A 313 -1.87 -14.02 6.66
N SER A 314 -0.67 -13.48 6.35
CA SER A 314 -0.46 -12.71 5.10
C SER A 314 -0.54 -13.54 3.81
N GLY A 315 -0.49 -14.86 3.93
CA GLY A 315 -0.48 -15.74 2.77
C GLY A 315 0.79 -15.64 1.92
N GLY A 316 1.90 -15.11 2.49
CA GLY A 316 3.17 -14.94 1.77
C GLY A 316 3.13 -13.86 0.70
N ARG A 317 2.35 -12.78 0.91
CA ARG A 317 2.13 -11.74 -0.08
C ARG A 317 2.49 -10.35 0.45
N GLY A 318 3.32 -9.65 -0.30
CA GLY A 318 3.79 -8.29 0.03
C GLY A 318 4.84 -8.26 1.16
N GLY A 319 5.42 -7.09 1.33
CA GLY A 319 6.47 -6.86 2.33
C GLY A 319 7.85 -7.37 1.92
N VAL A 320 8.77 -7.29 2.86
CA VAL A 320 10.17 -7.70 2.74
C VAL A 320 10.41 -8.93 3.61
N THR A 321 11.20 -9.89 3.14
CA THR A 321 11.62 -11.03 3.96
C THR A 321 12.63 -10.56 5.01
N PRO A 322 12.35 -10.65 6.33
CA PRO A 322 13.35 -10.33 7.34
C PRO A 322 14.50 -11.32 7.32
N CYS A 323 15.70 -10.87 7.66
CA CYS A 323 16.84 -11.76 7.84
C CYS A 323 16.60 -12.74 9.00
N ASP A 324 17.19 -13.95 8.94
CA ASP A 324 16.94 -15.08 9.86
C ASP A 324 17.07 -14.75 11.34
N ALA A 325 17.89 -13.75 11.71
CA ALA A 325 18.05 -13.32 13.09
C ALA A 325 16.76 -12.72 13.70
N VAL A 326 15.89 -12.13 12.87
CA VAL A 326 14.65 -11.45 13.31
C VAL A 326 13.47 -12.42 13.39
N HIS A 327 13.49 -13.50 12.59
CA HIS A 327 12.43 -14.52 12.62
C HIS A 327 12.21 -15.18 13.98
N ARG A 328 13.26 -15.26 14.82
CA ARG A 328 13.17 -15.91 16.14
C ARG A 328 12.46 -15.07 17.20
N THR A 329 12.40 -13.74 17.04
CA THR A 329 11.81 -12.84 18.05
C THR A 329 10.31 -12.61 17.87
N HIS A 330 9.75 -12.96 16.72
CA HIS A 330 8.33 -12.72 16.41
C HIS A 330 7.45 -13.98 16.40
N ARG A 331 8.02 -15.19 16.57
CA ARG A 331 7.21 -16.38 16.84
C ARG A 331 6.64 -16.29 18.26
N ARG A 332 5.32 -16.34 18.41
CA ARG A 332 4.70 -16.71 19.69
C ARG A 332 5.38 -18.01 20.16
N PRO A 333 5.79 -18.13 21.42
CA PRO A 333 6.11 -19.44 21.95
C PRO A 333 4.86 -20.30 21.77
N GLU A 334 4.96 -21.35 20.95
CA GLU A 334 3.92 -22.37 20.90
C GLU A 334 3.71 -22.83 22.35
N ALA A 335 2.44 -22.72 22.81
CA ALA A 335 2.06 -23.29 24.08
C ALA A 335 2.46 -24.77 24.03
N LEU A 336 3.45 -25.16 24.82
CA LEU A 336 3.76 -26.55 25.11
C LEU A 336 2.45 -27.19 25.54
N ALA A 337 1.88 -28.01 24.66
CA ALA A 337 0.79 -28.91 25.00
C ALA A 337 1.30 -29.78 26.14
N ALA A 338 0.79 -29.53 27.34
CA ALA A 338 1.01 -30.41 28.49
C ALA A 338 0.34 -31.74 28.16
N THR A 339 1.12 -32.69 27.69
CA THR A 339 0.81 -34.10 27.85
C THR A 339 1.05 -34.48 29.31
N HIS A 340 -0.04 -34.65 30.03
CA HIS A 340 -0.16 -35.67 31.11
C HIS A 340 -1.61 -36.05 31.24
#